data_34fe2098ed4392abae09964f30424d3d
#
_entry.id   34fe2098ed4392abae09964f30424d3d
#
_cell.length_a   1.000
_cell.length_b   1.000
_cell.length_c   1.000
_cell.angle_alpha   90.00
_cell.angle_beta   90.00
_cell.angle_gamma   90.00
#
_symmetry.space_group_name_H-M   'P 1'
#
loop_
_entity.id
_entity.type
_entity.pdbx_description
1 polymer ?
#
loop_
_entity_poly.entity_id
_entity_poly.type
_entity_poly.pdbx_seq_one_letter_code
_entity_poly.pdbx_strand_id
1 'polypeptide(L)'
;MSNVIVFDLYGVIARTQTPAARQRLEQLAGISGAPFWDAYWSCRPDYDAGQESLAYWATVADRLGATFADVPALIEADLESWTEVDEEMVDLVVDLADQGRTLGLLSNIISDLVPRFEARHDAWLSRFHALTYSCHIGVAKPDPRAYEICAERLGVTPADVIFFDDSERNVIAAREAGMTAEVFTGPAQVRDLVAAQGA
;
A
#
# COMPACT_ATOMS: atom_id res chain seq x y z
N MET A 1 13.06 -8.92 21.98
CA MET A 1 11.63 -8.70 21.65
C MET A 1 11.59 -7.63 20.58
N SER A 2 10.88 -7.89 19.49
CA SER A 2 10.82 -6.93 18.37
C SER A 2 10.08 -5.67 18.78
N ASN A 3 10.68 -4.50 18.59
CA ASN A 3 10.04 -3.20 18.83
C ASN A 3 9.68 -2.49 17.50
N VAL A 4 9.85 -3.21 16.39
CA VAL A 4 9.65 -2.67 15.04
C VAL A 4 8.36 -3.24 14.46
N ILE A 5 7.43 -2.35 14.15
CA ILE A 5 6.15 -2.70 13.56
C ILE A 5 6.10 -2.09 12.16
N VAL A 6 5.83 -2.92 11.17
CA VAL A 6 5.67 -2.48 9.78
C VAL A 6 4.22 -2.73 9.35
N PHE A 7 3.63 -1.73 8.72
CA PHE A 7 2.28 -1.79 8.18
C PHE A 7 2.30 -1.72 6.66
N ASP A 8 1.41 -2.47 6.01
CA ASP A 8 0.94 -2.09 4.69
C ASP A 8 0.11 -0.79 4.78
N LEU A 9 -0.09 -0.15 3.65
CA LEU A 9 -0.89 1.05 3.57
C LEU A 9 -2.34 0.72 3.19
N TYR A 10 -2.57 0.19 1.99
CA TYR A 10 -3.91 -0.02 1.45
C TYR A 10 -4.57 -1.29 1.98
N GLY A 11 -5.77 -1.16 2.55
CA GLY A 11 -6.46 -2.24 3.24
C GLY A 11 -6.04 -2.41 4.71
N VAL A 12 -5.04 -1.63 5.19
CA VAL A 12 -4.59 -1.58 6.59
C VAL A 12 -4.79 -0.18 7.18
N ILE A 13 -4.06 0.83 6.71
CA ILE A 13 -4.19 2.21 7.20
C ILE A 13 -5.02 3.05 6.22
N ALA A 14 -4.78 2.90 4.92
CA ALA A 14 -5.56 3.54 3.89
C ALA A 14 -6.66 2.61 3.36
N ARG A 15 -7.78 3.20 3.01
CA ARG A 15 -8.92 2.48 2.45
C ARG A 15 -8.68 2.10 1.00
N THR A 16 -9.27 1.01 0.56
CA THR A 16 -9.34 0.67 -0.85
C THR A 16 -10.39 1.51 -1.56
N GLN A 17 -10.36 1.51 -2.89
CA GLN A 17 -11.28 2.28 -3.73
C GLN A 17 -12.76 2.04 -3.38
N THR A 18 -13.50 3.12 -3.15
CA THR A 18 -14.94 3.05 -2.89
C THR A 18 -15.72 2.60 -4.13
N PRO A 19 -16.93 2.04 -3.99
CA PRO A 19 -17.78 1.71 -5.13
C PRO A 19 -18.05 2.92 -6.05
N ALA A 20 -18.21 4.12 -5.49
CA ALA A 20 -18.41 5.35 -6.26
C ALA A 20 -17.18 5.75 -7.07
N ALA A 21 -15.97 5.64 -6.50
CA ALA A 21 -14.71 5.89 -7.19
C ALA A 21 -14.50 4.88 -8.33
N ARG A 22 -14.77 3.60 -8.08
CA ARG A 22 -14.70 2.55 -9.10
C ARG A 22 -15.67 2.83 -10.25
N GLN A 23 -16.91 3.19 -9.95
CA GLN A 23 -17.90 3.56 -10.97
C GLN A 23 -17.45 4.78 -11.79
N ARG A 24 -16.80 5.76 -11.15
CA ARG A 24 -16.25 6.92 -11.85
C ARG A 24 -15.16 6.54 -12.85
N LEU A 25 -14.25 5.63 -12.49
CA LEU A 25 -13.23 5.11 -13.40
C LEU A 25 -13.84 4.39 -14.59
N GLU A 26 -14.82 3.51 -14.38
CA GLU A 26 -15.55 2.82 -15.45
C GLU A 26 -16.23 3.81 -16.41
N GLN A 27 -16.85 4.87 -15.89
CA GLN A 27 -17.50 5.91 -16.69
C GLN A 27 -16.48 6.65 -17.58
N LEU A 28 -15.33 7.02 -17.02
CA LEU A 28 -14.27 7.70 -17.76
C LEU A 28 -13.63 6.79 -18.82
N ALA A 29 -13.48 5.51 -18.51
CA ALA A 29 -12.97 4.52 -19.45
C ALA A 29 -13.98 4.17 -20.57
N GLY A 30 -15.28 4.38 -20.32
CA GLY A 30 -16.37 3.94 -21.20
C GLY A 30 -16.55 2.41 -21.22
N ILE A 31 -15.93 1.69 -20.28
CA ILE A 31 -15.97 0.23 -20.14
C ILE A 31 -16.21 -0.09 -18.68
N SER A 32 -17.14 -1.00 -18.39
CA SER A 32 -17.53 -1.33 -17.02
C SER A 32 -17.41 -2.83 -16.71
N GLY A 33 -17.36 -3.13 -15.40
CA GLY A 33 -17.38 -4.49 -14.90
C GLY A 33 -16.07 -5.24 -15.06
N ALA A 34 -16.17 -6.58 -15.07
CA ALA A 34 -14.99 -7.46 -15.03
C ALA A 34 -13.95 -7.18 -16.12
N PRO A 35 -14.30 -6.94 -17.41
CA PRO A 35 -13.27 -6.68 -18.41
C PRO A 35 -12.35 -5.50 -18.07
N PHE A 36 -12.92 -4.40 -17.56
CA PHE A 36 -12.14 -3.23 -17.15
C PHE A 36 -11.22 -3.57 -15.95
N TRP A 37 -11.78 -4.17 -14.91
CA TRP A 37 -11.04 -4.47 -13.70
C TRP A 37 -9.99 -5.56 -13.87
N ASP A 38 -10.24 -6.55 -14.74
CA ASP A 38 -9.25 -7.58 -15.08
C ASP A 38 -8.04 -6.96 -15.81
N ALA A 39 -8.29 -6.02 -16.74
CA ALA A 39 -7.23 -5.30 -17.42
C ALA A 39 -6.47 -4.38 -16.43
N TYR A 40 -7.18 -3.59 -15.64
CA TYR A 40 -6.64 -2.70 -14.61
C TYR A 40 -5.68 -3.44 -13.66
N TRP A 41 -6.14 -4.51 -13.02
CA TRP A 41 -5.34 -5.24 -12.04
C TRP A 41 -4.22 -6.07 -12.66
N SER A 42 -4.42 -6.62 -13.84
CA SER A 42 -3.37 -7.41 -14.49
C SER A 42 -2.17 -6.58 -14.97
N CYS A 43 -2.37 -5.27 -15.22
CA CYS A 43 -1.30 -4.34 -15.57
C CYS A 43 -0.67 -3.66 -14.34
N ARG A 44 -1.29 -3.79 -13.15
CA ARG A 44 -0.89 -3.08 -11.93
C ARG A 44 0.52 -3.39 -11.41
N PRO A 45 1.07 -4.62 -11.51
CA PRO A 45 2.40 -4.92 -10.96
C PRO A 45 3.52 -4.01 -11.47
N ASP A 46 3.57 -3.72 -12.76
CA ASP A 46 4.58 -2.82 -13.34
C ASP A 46 4.35 -1.37 -12.89
N TYR A 47 3.09 -0.96 -12.76
CA TYR A 47 2.71 0.37 -12.29
C TYR A 47 3.13 0.59 -10.83
N ASP A 48 2.89 -0.40 -9.97
CA ASP A 48 3.31 -0.37 -8.56
C ASP A 48 4.85 -0.46 -8.41
N ALA A 49 5.55 -0.97 -9.43
CA ALA A 49 7.02 -1.00 -9.48
C ALA A 49 7.64 0.27 -10.09
N GLY A 50 6.82 1.29 -10.46
CA GLY A 50 7.29 2.59 -10.89
C GLY A 50 7.09 2.91 -12.37
N GLN A 51 6.27 2.14 -13.10
CA GLN A 51 5.84 2.51 -14.45
C GLN A 51 5.12 3.86 -14.42
N GLU A 52 5.34 4.69 -15.44
CA GLU A 52 4.67 5.98 -15.61
C GLU A 52 3.16 5.82 -15.86
N SER A 53 2.33 6.73 -15.30
CA SER A 53 0.86 6.66 -15.40
C SER A 53 0.35 6.60 -16.85
N LEU A 54 0.91 7.40 -17.76
CA LEU A 54 0.52 7.38 -19.16
C LEU A 54 0.80 6.02 -19.82
N ALA A 55 1.94 5.40 -19.52
CA ALA A 55 2.32 4.09 -20.04
C ALA A 55 1.41 2.99 -19.48
N TYR A 56 1.08 3.05 -18.20
CA TYR A 56 0.13 2.13 -17.57
C TYR A 56 -1.24 2.17 -18.25
N TRP A 57 -1.84 3.37 -18.39
CA TRP A 57 -3.15 3.52 -19.01
C TRP A 57 -3.16 3.17 -20.50
N ALA A 58 -2.04 3.37 -21.22
CA ALA A 58 -1.88 2.87 -22.57
C ALA A 58 -1.91 1.33 -22.61
N THR A 59 -1.19 0.66 -21.68
CA THR A 59 -1.20 -0.80 -21.58
C THR A 59 -2.59 -1.36 -21.25
N VAL A 60 -3.34 -0.69 -20.36
CA VAL A 60 -4.73 -1.05 -20.03
C VAL A 60 -5.64 -0.90 -21.27
N ALA A 61 -5.50 0.20 -22.03
CA ALA A 61 -6.25 0.44 -23.25
C ALA A 61 -5.97 -0.64 -24.31
N ASP A 62 -4.70 -0.96 -24.55
CA ASP A 62 -4.27 -1.99 -25.49
C ASP A 62 -4.85 -3.37 -25.13
N ARG A 63 -4.81 -3.72 -23.84
CA ARG A 63 -5.37 -5.00 -23.35
C ARG A 63 -6.88 -5.11 -23.54
N LEU A 64 -7.58 -3.97 -23.51
CA LEU A 64 -9.03 -3.88 -23.74
C LEU A 64 -9.40 -3.74 -25.22
N GLY A 65 -8.41 -3.52 -26.12
CA GLY A 65 -8.66 -3.14 -27.49
C GLY A 65 -9.46 -1.83 -27.62
N ALA A 66 -9.22 -0.89 -26.72
CA ALA A 66 -9.98 0.35 -26.54
C ALA A 66 -9.09 1.60 -26.70
N THR A 67 -9.76 2.74 -26.81
CA THR A 67 -9.13 4.06 -26.72
C THR A 67 -9.89 4.88 -25.69
N PHE A 68 -9.19 5.38 -24.69
CA PHE A 68 -9.79 6.25 -23.67
C PHE A 68 -9.85 7.69 -24.18
N ALA A 69 -11.01 8.32 -24.02
CA ALA A 69 -11.25 9.68 -24.52
C ALA A 69 -10.46 10.75 -23.73
N ASP A 70 -10.25 10.51 -22.44
CA ASP A 70 -9.58 11.46 -21.54
C ASP A 70 -8.69 10.70 -20.52
N VAL A 71 -7.49 10.36 -20.93
CA VAL A 71 -6.51 9.67 -20.08
C VAL A 71 -6.08 10.52 -18.88
N PRO A 72 -5.85 11.85 -19.00
CA PRO A 72 -5.60 12.70 -17.83
C PRO A 72 -6.70 12.62 -16.77
N ALA A 73 -7.98 12.63 -17.15
CA ALA A 73 -9.09 12.49 -16.22
C ALA A 73 -9.15 11.11 -15.55
N LEU A 74 -8.77 10.04 -16.27
CA LEU A 74 -8.62 8.70 -15.70
C LEU A 74 -7.52 8.64 -14.65
N ILE A 75 -6.35 9.21 -14.94
CA ILE A 75 -5.22 9.29 -14.01
C ILE A 75 -5.66 10.05 -12.74
N GLU A 76 -6.25 11.21 -12.90
CA GLU A 76 -6.68 12.05 -11.77
C GLU A 76 -7.72 11.33 -10.90
N ALA A 77 -8.70 10.66 -11.51
CA ALA A 77 -9.71 9.90 -10.79
C ALA A 77 -9.13 8.67 -10.08
N ASP A 78 -8.15 8.01 -10.69
CA ASP A 78 -7.44 6.89 -10.06
C ASP A 78 -6.65 7.36 -8.84
N LEU A 79 -5.83 8.41 -8.98
CA LEU A 79 -5.05 8.97 -7.89
C LEU A 79 -5.94 9.39 -6.71
N GLU A 80 -7.03 10.11 -6.96
CA GLU A 80 -7.95 10.55 -5.91
C GLU A 80 -8.62 9.37 -5.20
N SER A 81 -8.89 8.27 -5.92
CA SER A 81 -9.58 7.10 -5.39
C SER A 81 -8.81 6.35 -4.29
N TRP A 82 -7.52 6.63 -4.12
CA TRP A 82 -6.62 5.97 -3.18
C TRP A 82 -6.15 6.87 -2.03
N THR A 83 -6.82 8.01 -1.78
CA THR A 83 -6.36 8.98 -0.78
C THR A 83 -7.04 8.90 0.57
N GLU A 84 -8.11 8.12 0.72
CA GLU A 84 -8.87 8.00 1.97
C GLU A 84 -8.17 7.07 2.97
N VAL A 85 -8.27 7.40 4.27
CA VAL A 85 -7.66 6.60 5.36
C VAL A 85 -8.72 6.11 6.34
N ASP A 86 -8.35 5.13 7.14
CA ASP A 86 -9.09 4.69 8.30
C ASP A 86 -8.59 5.44 9.53
N GLU A 87 -9.42 6.33 10.07
CA GLU A 87 -9.05 7.21 11.18
C GLU A 87 -8.69 6.42 12.46
N GLU A 88 -9.34 5.26 12.70
CA GLU A 88 -9.00 4.43 13.86
C GLU A 88 -7.59 3.85 13.74
N MET A 89 -7.17 3.50 12.51
CA MET A 89 -5.81 3.03 12.28
C MET A 89 -4.79 4.17 12.34
N VAL A 90 -5.15 5.37 11.87
CA VAL A 90 -4.31 6.56 12.02
C VAL A 90 -4.07 6.87 13.51
N ASP A 91 -5.12 6.88 14.32
CA ASP A 91 -5.02 7.09 15.76
C ASP A 91 -4.11 6.02 16.42
N LEU A 92 -4.28 4.74 16.03
CA LEU A 92 -3.43 3.66 16.52
C LEU A 92 -1.94 3.84 16.16
N VAL A 93 -1.64 4.28 14.93
CA VAL A 93 -0.25 4.58 14.49
C VAL A 93 0.35 5.66 15.36
N VAL A 94 -0.40 6.75 15.62
CA VAL A 94 0.05 7.85 16.50
C VAL A 94 0.29 7.34 17.92
N ASP A 95 -0.63 6.58 18.49
CA ASP A 95 -0.53 6.00 19.82
C ASP A 95 0.72 5.10 19.97
N LEU A 96 0.98 4.25 18.99
CA LEU A 96 2.15 3.36 18.98
C LEU A 96 3.46 4.14 18.91
N ALA A 97 3.50 5.19 18.07
CA ALA A 97 4.66 6.07 17.98
C ALA A 97 4.90 6.82 19.30
N ASP A 98 3.84 7.31 19.95
CA ASP A 98 3.93 8.00 21.25
C ASP A 98 4.37 7.07 22.40
N GLN A 99 4.11 5.76 22.27
CA GLN A 99 4.63 4.70 23.15
C GLN A 99 6.10 4.36 22.87
N GLY A 100 6.74 5.00 21.89
CA GLY A 100 8.15 4.78 21.53
C GLY A 100 8.38 3.53 20.67
N ARG A 101 7.35 3.04 19.98
CA ARG A 101 7.52 1.95 19.00
C ARG A 101 8.19 2.47 17.73
N THR A 102 9.08 1.69 17.16
CA THR A 102 9.65 1.98 15.84
C THR A 102 8.68 1.53 14.76
N LEU A 103 8.19 2.47 13.95
CA LEU A 103 7.20 2.20 12.92
C LEU A 103 7.81 2.27 11.51
N GLY A 104 7.46 1.32 10.66
CA GLY A 104 7.78 1.29 9.24
C GLY A 104 6.52 1.16 8.39
N LEU A 105 6.56 1.68 7.18
CA LEU A 105 5.54 1.49 6.16
C LEU A 105 6.16 0.74 4.98
N LEU A 106 5.47 -0.28 4.46
CA LEU A 106 5.84 -0.99 3.23
C LEU A 106 4.62 -1.11 2.33
N SER A 107 4.54 -0.29 1.30
CA SER A 107 3.38 -0.17 0.43
C SER A 107 3.68 -0.39 -1.04
N ASN A 108 2.80 -1.13 -1.72
CA ASN A 108 2.71 -1.11 -3.17
C ASN A 108 1.91 0.14 -3.56
N ILE A 109 2.59 1.13 -4.13
CA ILE A 109 2.03 2.44 -4.47
C ILE A 109 2.70 3.00 -5.72
N ILE A 110 1.94 3.69 -6.54
CA ILE A 110 2.39 4.30 -7.79
C ILE A 110 3.06 5.66 -7.55
N SER A 111 4.02 6.01 -8.41
CA SER A 111 4.88 7.19 -8.23
C SER A 111 4.10 8.51 -8.13
N ASP A 112 3.08 8.71 -8.98
CA ASP A 112 2.31 9.96 -9.02
C ASP A 112 1.41 10.15 -7.79
N LEU A 113 1.08 9.05 -7.07
CA LEU A 113 0.25 9.10 -5.87
C LEU A 113 1.03 9.50 -4.61
N VAL A 114 2.32 9.15 -4.54
CA VAL A 114 3.14 9.40 -3.34
C VAL A 114 3.12 10.86 -2.90
N PRO A 115 3.46 11.86 -3.75
CA PRO A 115 3.48 13.26 -3.30
C PRO A 115 2.11 13.78 -2.88
N ARG A 116 1.02 13.31 -3.50
CA ARG A 116 -0.35 13.67 -3.13
C ARG A 116 -0.73 13.08 -1.78
N PHE A 117 -0.42 11.80 -1.58
CA PHE A 117 -0.72 11.09 -0.34
C PHE A 117 0.06 11.68 0.84
N GLU A 118 1.36 11.90 0.66
CA GLU A 118 2.21 12.52 1.69
C GLU A 118 1.74 13.93 2.05
N ALA A 119 1.46 14.79 1.06
CA ALA A 119 0.98 16.15 1.33
C ALA A 119 -0.36 16.18 2.11
N ARG A 120 -1.24 15.19 1.86
CA ARG A 120 -2.54 15.10 2.56
C ARG A 120 -2.41 14.52 3.96
N HIS A 121 -1.42 13.67 4.21
CA HIS A 121 -1.31 12.85 5.41
C HIS A 121 -0.01 13.03 6.19
N ASP A 122 0.75 14.10 5.95
CA ASP A 122 2.05 14.40 6.59
C ASP A 122 2.01 14.29 8.11
N ALA A 123 0.92 14.72 8.73
CA ALA A 123 0.78 14.77 10.19
C ALA A 123 1.02 13.43 10.89
N TRP A 124 0.53 12.32 10.32
CA TRP A 124 0.73 10.99 10.88
C TRP A 124 1.82 10.18 10.16
N LEU A 125 2.06 10.44 8.86
CA LEU A 125 3.16 9.81 8.13
C LEU A 125 4.53 10.16 8.72
N SER A 126 4.69 11.37 9.25
CA SER A 126 5.91 11.82 9.94
C SER A 126 6.23 11.02 11.20
N ARG A 127 5.31 10.18 11.71
CA ARG A 127 5.53 9.28 12.85
C ARG A 127 6.29 8.00 12.48
N PHE A 128 6.40 7.69 11.18
CA PHE A 128 7.14 6.54 10.70
C PHE A 128 8.64 6.83 10.61
N HIS A 129 9.45 5.85 11.03
CA HIS A 129 10.91 5.91 10.91
C HIS A 129 11.38 5.66 9.48
N ALA A 130 10.63 4.87 8.72
CA ALA A 130 10.89 4.61 7.31
C ALA A 130 9.58 4.43 6.53
N LEU A 131 9.48 5.12 5.38
CA LEU A 131 8.44 4.93 4.38
C LEU A 131 9.07 4.19 3.20
N THR A 132 8.64 2.94 2.95
CA THR A 132 9.15 2.11 1.85
C THR A 132 8.05 1.95 0.82
N TYR A 133 8.17 2.69 -0.27
CA TYR A 133 7.25 2.69 -1.41
C TYR A 133 7.82 1.86 -2.54
N SER A 134 7.03 0.93 -3.09
CA SER A 134 7.44 0.02 -4.16
C SER A 134 7.97 0.76 -5.39
N CYS A 135 7.31 1.86 -5.79
CA CYS A 135 7.74 2.67 -6.92
C CYS A 135 9.13 3.32 -6.74
N HIS A 136 9.54 3.61 -5.50
CA HIS A 136 10.85 4.20 -5.20
C HIS A 136 11.97 3.16 -5.11
N ILE A 137 11.64 1.91 -4.83
CA ILE A 137 12.62 0.82 -4.73
C ILE A 137 12.63 -0.09 -5.95
N GLY A 138 11.69 0.11 -6.90
CA GLY A 138 11.61 -0.64 -8.15
C GLY A 138 11.15 -2.08 -8.02
N VAL A 139 10.67 -2.47 -6.84
CA VAL A 139 10.11 -3.81 -6.56
C VAL A 139 8.89 -3.70 -5.67
N ALA A 140 7.90 -4.56 -5.89
CA ALA A 140 6.63 -4.56 -5.17
C ALA A 140 6.45 -5.89 -4.41
N LYS A 141 5.73 -5.84 -3.28
CA LYS A 141 5.27 -7.07 -2.61
C LYS A 141 4.48 -7.93 -3.61
N PRO A 142 4.65 -9.25 -3.62
CA PRO A 142 5.33 -10.09 -2.65
C PRO A 142 6.80 -10.42 -2.98
N ASP A 143 7.51 -9.63 -3.79
CA ASP A 143 8.93 -9.89 -4.03
C ASP A 143 9.71 -9.84 -2.71
N PRO A 144 10.52 -10.88 -2.36
CA PRO A 144 11.30 -10.91 -1.11
C PRO A 144 12.17 -9.68 -0.89
N ARG A 145 12.67 -9.10 -1.97
CA ARG A 145 13.54 -7.92 -1.91
C ARG A 145 12.84 -6.69 -1.33
N ALA A 146 11.52 -6.55 -1.48
CA ALA A 146 10.76 -5.46 -0.89
C ALA A 146 10.81 -5.50 0.65
N TYR A 147 10.71 -6.67 1.26
CA TYR A 147 10.78 -6.86 2.72
C TYR A 147 12.19 -6.65 3.26
N GLU A 148 13.21 -7.15 2.54
CA GLU A 148 14.62 -6.95 2.89
C GLU A 148 14.95 -5.44 2.91
N ILE A 149 14.62 -4.70 1.85
CA ILE A 149 14.87 -3.25 1.76
C ILE A 149 14.12 -2.49 2.88
N CYS A 150 12.89 -2.90 3.22
CA CYS A 150 12.15 -2.29 4.31
C CYS A 150 12.88 -2.46 5.65
N ALA A 151 13.36 -3.67 5.96
CA ALA A 151 14.13 -3.93 7.17
C ALA A 151 15.49 -3.18 7.17
N GLU A 152 16.19 -3.14 6.03
CA GLU A 152 17.44 -2.37 5.85
C GLU A 152 17.24 -0.88 6.16
N ARG A 153 16.14 -0.27 5.65
CA ARG A 153 15.82 1.14 5.90
C ARG A 153 15.50 1.45 7.36
N LEU A 154 14.99 0.47 8.09
CA LEU A 154 14.72 0.55 9.52
C LEU A 154 15.96 0.24 10.37
N GLY A 155 17.06 -0.20 9.74
CA GLY A 155 18.31 -0.55 10.42
C GLY A 155 18.22 -1.83 11.25
N VAL A 156 17.34 -2.77 10.87
CA VAL A 156 17.09 -4.03 11.57
C VAL A 156 17.16 -5.23 10.63
N THR A 157 17.10 -6.44 11.19
CA THR A 157 16.92 -7.65 10.38
C THR A 157 15.43 -7.97 10.20
N PRO A 158 15.02 -8.72 9.16
CA PRO A 158 13.62 -9.14 9.01
C PRO A 158 13.06 -9.84 10.26
N ALA A 159 13.86 -10.60 11.00
CA ALA A 159 13.45 -11.28 12.23
C ALA A 159 13.05 -10.34 13.38
N ASP A 160 13.43 -9.06 13.30
CA ASP A 160 13.08 -8.04 14.28
C ASP A 160 11.75 -7.34 13.95
N VAL A 161 11.14 -7.65 12.82
CA VAL A 161 9.95 -6.99 12.27
C VAL A 161 8.69 -7.79 12.51
N ILE A 162 7.62 -7.08 12.93
CA ILE A 162 6.24 -7.58 12.85
C ILE A 162 5.56 -6.82 11.74
N PHE A 163 5.07 -7.54 10.74
CA PHE A 163 4.42 -6.98 9.57
C PHE A 163 2.93 -7.28 9.55
N PHE A 164 2.11 -6.29 9.26
CA PHE A 164 0.66 -6.41 9.06
C PHE A 164 0.28 -6.02 7.63
N ASP A 165 -0.42 -6.92 6.93
CA ASP A 165 -0.86 -6.74 5.54
C ASP A 165 -2.21 -7.43 5.35
N ASP A 166 -3.15 -6.90 4.60
CA ASP A 166 -4.46 -7.49 4.36
C ASP A 166 -4.41 -8.67 3.37
N SER A 167 -3.31 -8.79 2.62
CA SER A 167 -3.10 -9.84 1.62
C SER A 167 -2.36 -11.04 2.22
N GLU A 168 -3.02 -12.21 2.29
CA GLU A 168 -2.39 -13.46 2.71
C GLU A 168 -1.13 -13.79 1.89
N ARG A 169 -1.14 -13.47 0.58
CA ARG A 169 0.02 -13.67 -0.30
C ARG A 169 1.24 -12.88 0.16
N ASN A 170 1.03 -11.63 0.56
CA ASN A 170 2.10 -10.77 1.05
C ASN A 170 2.61 -11.23 2.42
N VAL A 171 1.69 -11.66 3.30
CA VAL A 171 2.03 -12.21 4.62
C VAL A 171 2.87 -13.48 4.51
N ILE A 172 2.53 -14.40 3.60
CA ILE A 172 3.32 -15.60 3.34
C ILE A 172 4.74 -15.21 2.89
N ALA A 173 4.88 -14.31 1.92
CA ALA A 173 6.17 -13.88 1.43
C ALA A 173 7.00 -13.13 2.50
N ALA A 174 6.37 -12.33 3.35
CA ALA A 174 7.03 -11.69 4.48
C ALA A 174 7.60 -12.71 5.48
N ARG A 175 6.85 -13.78 5.78
CA ARG A 175 7.32 -14.89 6.63
C ARG A 175 8.48 -15.65 5.98
N GLU A 176 8.44 -15.88 4.68
CA GLU A 176 9.53 -16.48 3.92
C GLU A 176 10.79 -15.61 3.92
N ALA A 177 10.63 -14.27 3.94
CA ALA A 177 11.71 -13.31 4.12
C ALA A 177 12.23 -13.22 5.56
N GLY A 178 11.63 -13.95 6.52
CA GLY A 178 12.05 -14.03 7.91
C GLY A 178 11.35 -13.09 8.88
N MET A 179 10.34 -12.33 8.45
CA MET A 179 9.53 -11.49 9.33
C MET A 179 8.52 -12.32 10.13
N THR A 180 8.13 -11.84 11.32
CA THR A 180 6.84 -12.21 11.89
C THR A 180 5.77 -11.42 11.13
N ALA A 181 4.78 -12.09 10.53
CA ALA A 181 3.78 -11.40 9.73
C ALA A 181 2.38 -11.97 9.96
N GLU A 182 1.38 -11.10 9.99
CA GLU A 182 -0.02 -11.46 10.27
C GLU A 182 -0.95 -10.84 9.23
N VAL A 183 -1.96 -11.62 8.83
CA VAL A 183 -3.05 -11.07 8.01
C VAL A 183 -3.83 -10.08 8.87
N PHE A 184 -3.87 -8.84 8.41
CA PHE A 184 -4.54 -7.76 9.13
C PHE A 184 -6.06 -7.99 9.15
N THR A 185 -6.65 -7.90 10.33
CA THR A 185 -8.10 -8.05 10.55
C THR A 185 -8.73 -6.87 11.27
N GLY A 186 -7.92 -5.91 11.71
CA GLY A 186 -8.38 -4.69 12.37
C GLY A 186 -7.45 -4.20 13.47
N PRO A 187 -7.68 -2.97 13.98
CA PRO A 187 -6.79 -2.33 14.97
C PRO A 187 -6.72 -3.08 16.30
N ALA A 188 -7.76 -3.81 16.71
CA ALA A 188 -7.76 -4.62 17.94
C ALA A 188 -6.69 -5.72 17.90
N GLN A 189 -6.54 -6.41 16.75
CA GLN A 189 -5.49 -7.43 16.57
C GLN A 189 -4.09 -6.85 16.79
N VAL A 190 -3.83 -5.66 16.26
CA VAL A 190 -2.53 -4.99 16.41
C VAL A 190 -2.27 -4.67 17.89
N ARG A 191 -3.26 -4.09 18.58
CA ARG A 191 -3.16 -3.77 20.04
C ARG A 191 -2.85 -5.01 20.86
N ASP A 192 -3.56 -6.12 20.61
CA ASP A 192 -3.39 -7.38 21.36
C ASP A 192 -1.99 -7.98 21.13
N LEU A 193 -1.53 -8.02 19.87
CA LEU A 193 -0.22 -8.54 19.53
C LEU A 193 0.92 -7.70 20.15
N VAL A 194 0.81 -6.38 20.10
CA VAL A 194 1.81 -5.47 20.68
C VAL A 194 1.82 -5.57 22.20
N ALA A 195 0.66 -5.68 22.85
CA ALA A 195 0.56 -5.86 24.29
C ALA A 195 1.20 -7.18 24.78
N ALA A 196 1.01 -8.27 24.03
CA ALA A 196 1.59 -9.59 24.34
C ALA A 196 3.13 -9.61 24.28
N GLN A 197 3.75 -8.67 23.57
CA GLN A 197 5.22 -8.56 23.47
C GLN A 197 5.85 -7.67 24.53
N GLY A 198 5.06 -6.86 25.24
CA GLY A 198 5.52 -5.97 26.29
C GLY A 198 5.44 -6.59 27.70
N ALA A 199 4.87 -7.80 27.81
CA ALA A 199 4.75 -8.58 29.05
C ALA A 199 5.91 -9.58 29.18
#